data_b9a059ab37e330690172970384229c0c
#
_entry.id   b9a059ab37e330690172970384229c0c
#
_cell.length_a   1.000
_cell.length_b   1.000
_cell.length_c   1.000
_cell.angle_alpha   90.00
_cell.angle_beta   90.00
_cell.angle_gamma   90.00
#
_symmetry.space_group_name_H-M   'P 1'
#
loop_
_entity.id
_entity.type
_entity.pdbx_description
1 polymer ?
#
loop_
_entity_poly.entity_id
_entity_poly.type
_entity_poly.pdbx_seq_one_letter_code
_entity_poly.pdbx_strand_id
1 'polypeptide(L)'
;MVSFRICSVAIVIISIVIMSFDIVGDKYTDRVESKTPKMNGLCWVAGDSIAEHNIDDIVDLGATWISQTPFGLMNGHTDPNIELMNERAWWGETDKGIIYTAREAKKKGIKTMLKPHIWIRNSKGKWRSDIAMESNEEWDQWFESYKKWILHYARLAEQNQIEALCIGTEFDITTRRHPDKWRTVIAEIRKVYKGDLTYGANWYREYETVSFWDDLDFIGVQAYFPLVKENVPSKAALIKSWGKHKRSLKKLSEKYDKKIIFTEIGYKNTEDAAIEPWTWPQNLDGNTPISDATQMLCYEALFESLWHESWLEGFFIWKWFHTSYKYEDFDEYHTERQKRRKEWAKKRGRPMRPSIYFSPQYTDAREVLKKWYTTE
;
A
#
# COMPACT_ATOMS: atom_id res chain seq x y z
N MET A 1 23.34 -105.58 10.93
CA MET A 1 22.75 -104.63 11.90
C MET A 1 23.61 -103.39 11.88
N VAL A 2 23.15 -102.31 11.33
CA VAL A 2 23.90 -101.12 10.93
C VAL A 2 23.94 -100.15 12.15
N SER A 3 25.13 -99.77 12.56
CA SER A 3 25.36 -98.75 13.58
C SER A 3 25.51 -97.38 12.94
N PHE A 4 24.71 -96.44 13.29
CA PHE A 4 24.79 -95.02 12.84
C PHE A 4 25.59 -94.27 13.92
N ARG A 5 26.72 -93.68 13.50
CA ARG A 5 27.47 -92.72 14.27
C ARG A 5 26.86 -91.29 14.11
N ILE A 6 26.58 -90.66 15.21
CA ILE A 6 26.15 -89.27 15.23
C ILE A 6 27.37 -88.38 15.37
N CYS A 7 27.62 -87.54 14.39
CA CYS A 7 28.67 -86.51 14.41
C CYS A 7 28.07 -85.27 15.06
N SER A 8 28.66 -84.87 16.23
CA SER A 8 28.29 -83.59 16.87
C SER A 8 29.05 -82.45 16.19
N VAL A 9 28.28 -81.51 15.60
CA VAL A 9 28.80 -80.24 15.09
C VAL A 9 28.67 -79.21 16.18
N ALA A 10 29.78 -78.69 16.67
CA ALA A 10 29.81 -77.56 17.63
C ALA A 10 29.57 -76.28 16.85
N ILE A 11 28.48 -75.58 17.16
CA ILE A 11 28.20 -74.24 16.64
C ILE A 11 28.84 -73.23 17.60
N VAL A 12 29.90 -72.53 17.10
CA VAL A 12 30.43 -71.33 17.76
C VAL A 12 29.60 -70.15 17.42
N ILE A 13 28.87 -69.62 18.43
CA ILE A 13 28.13 -68.37 18.26
C ILE A 13 29.11 -67.23 18.54
N ILE A 14 29.48 -66.51 17.49
CA ILE A 14 30.22 -65.23 17.59
C ILE A 14 29.19 -64.15 17.79
N SER A 15 29.07 -63.63 18.99
CA SER A 15 28.26 -62.46 19.32
C SER A 15 28.98 -61.20 18.78
N ILE A 16 28.49 -60.68 17.65
CA ILE A 16 28.90 -59.35 17.16
C ILE A 16 28.05 -58.32 17.90
N VAL A 17 28.70 -57.60 18.83
CA VAL A 17 28.12 -56.40 19.42
C VAL A 17 28.23 -55.27 18.39
N ILE A 18 27.11 -54.97 17.73
CA ILE A 18 26.97 -53.78 16.90
C ILE A 18 26.68 -52.62 17.83
N MET A 19 27.71 -51.79 18.10
CA MET A 19 27.51 -50.45 18.68
C MET A 19 26.88 -49.60 17.61
N SER A 20 25.57 -49.37 17.74
CA SER A 20 24.84 -48.35 17.01
C SER A 20 25.28 -46.98 17.49
N PHE A 21 26.14 -46.30 16.75
CA PHE A 21 26.31 -44.85 16.89
C PHE A 21 25.08 -44.22 16.28
N ASP A 22 24.14 -43.76 17.13
CA ASP A 22 23.12 -42.81 16.73
C ASP A 22 23.81 -41.51 16.36
N ILE A 23 24.09 -41.33 15.08
CA ILE A 23 24.37 -40.04 14.50
C ILE A 23 23.02 -39.28 14.53
N VAL A 24 22.80 -38.49 15.58
CA VAL A 24 21.78 -37.44 15.57
C VAL A 24 22.20 -36.46 14.49
N GLY A 25 21.88 -36.80 13.26
CA GLY A 25 21.91 -35.86 12.16
C GLY A 25 20.81 -34.82 12.41
N ASP A 26 21.24 -33.66 12.88
CA ASP A 26 20.44 -32.47 12.89
C ASP A 26 19.93 -32.24 11.45
N LYS A 27 18.73 -32.74 11.17
CA LYS A 27 18.02 -32.37 9.95
C LYS A 27 17.57 -30.92 10.10
N TYR A 28 18.51 -30.01 9.96
CA TYR A 28 18.22 -28.67 9.51
C TYR A 28 17.66 -28.81 8.08
N THR A 29 16.38 -29.18 7.99
CA THR A 29 15.65 -28.92 6.78
C THR A 29 15.53 -27.41 6.72
N ASP A 30 16.41 -26.77 5.96
CA ASP A 30 16.11 -25.47 5.38
C ASP A 30 14.76 -25.61 4.70
N ARG A 31 13.69 -25.28 5.44
CA ARG A 31 12.46 -24.88 4.81
C ARG A 31 12.85 -23.64 4.04
N VAL A 32 13.09 -23.79 2.75
CA VAL A 32 12.96 -22.71 1.81
C VAL A 32 11.50 -22.26 1.99
N GLU A 33 11.29 -21.30 2.88
CA GLU A 33 10.02 -20.58 2.93
C GLU A 33 9.83 -20.03 1.52
N SER A 34 8.88 -20.59 0.81
CA SER A 34 8.42 -20.05 -0.46
C SER A 34 8.03 -18.61 -0.16
N LYS A 35 8.92 -17.67 -0.51
CA LYS A 35 8.65 -16.25 -0.33
C LYS A 35 7.41 -15.95 -1.13
N THR A 36 6.30 -15.72 -0.45
CA THR A 36 5.07 -15.21 -1.10
C THR A 36 5.46 -13.92 -1.82
N PRO A 37 5.19 -13.79 -3.12
CA PRO A 37 5.54 -12.58 -3.86
C PRO A 37 4.95 -11.36 -3.16
N LYS A 38 5.75 -10.33 -2.98
CA LYS A 38 5.31 -9.07 -2.37
C LYS A 38 4.28 -8.35 -3.23
N MET A 39 3.46 -7.52 -2.60
CA MET A 39 2.58 -6.60 -3.31
C MET A 39 3.39 -5.43 -3.86
N ASN A 40 3.82 -5.53 -5.13
CA ASN A 40 4.48 -4.47 -5.88
C ASN A 40 3.40 -3.49 -6.35
N GLY A 41 2.94 -2.63 -5.46
CA GLY A 41 1.72 -1.84 -5.65
C GLY A 41 1.98 -0.40 -6.09
N LEU A 42 1.01 0.14 -6.83
CA LEU A 42 0.96 1.54 -7.23
C LEU A 42 -0.41 2.13 -6.89
N CYS A 43 -0.46 3.33 -6.32
CA CYS A 43 -1.70 4.08 -6.18
C CYS A 43 -2.06 4.69 -7.54
N TRP A 44 -2.99 4.06 -8.23
CA TRP A 44 -3.39 4.39 -9.58
C TRP A 44 -4.32 5.60 -9.62
N VAL A 45 -3.92 6.63 -10.36
CA VAL A 45 -4.74 7.80 -10.61
C VAL A 45 -5.29 7.67 -12.02
N ALA A 46 -6.55 7.30 -12.13
CA ALA A 46 -7.25 7.27 -13.40
C ALA A 46 -7.67 8.69 -13.83
N GLY A 47 -7.83 8.87 -15.14
CA GLY A 47 -8.36 10.10 -15.73
C GLY A 47 -9.74 9.90 -16.35
N ASP A 48 -10.02 10.67 -17.41
CA ASP A 48 -11.29 10.59 -18.13
C ASP A 48 -11.42 9.34 -19.02
N SER A 49 -10.32 8.64 -19.25
CA SER A 49 -10.26 7.38 -19.98
C SER A 49 -8.97 6.63 -19.64
N ILE A 50 -8.90 5.36 -20.00
CA ILE A 50 -7.69 4.54 -19.92
C ILE A 50 -7.50 3.82 -21.26
N ALA A 51 -6.27 3.83 -21.78
CA ALA A 51 -5.87 3.06 -22.95
C ALA A 51 -5.13 1.79 -22.51
N GLU A 52 -5.12 0.76 -23.34
CA GLU A 52 -4.50 -0.54 -23.02
C GLU A 52 -3.01 -0.40 -22.67
N HIS A 53 -2.27 0.42 -23.41
CA HIS A 53 -0.84 0.66 -23.16
C HIS A 53 -0.53 1.35 -21.83
N ASN A 54 -1.51 1.96 -21.16
CA ASN A 54 -1.30 2.55 -19.84
C ASN A 54 -1.01 1.49 -18.77
N ILE A 55 -1.57 0.29 -18.96
CA ILE A 55 -1.29 -0.86 -18.08
C ILE A 55 0.06 -1.49 -18.43
N ASP A 56 0.47 -1.51 -19.69
CA ASP A 56 1.75 -2.08 -20.11
C ASP A 56 2.93 -1.37 -19.45
N ASP A 57 2.87 -0.04 -19.27
CA ASP A 57 3.91 0.74 -18.60
C ASP A 57 4.16 0.27 -17.14
N ILE A 58 3.10 -0.11 -16.42
CA ILE A 58 3.25 -0.62 -15.04
C ILE A 58 3.63 -2.09 -15.00
N VAL A 59 3.32 -2.88 -16.03
CA VAL A 59 3.83 -4.26 -16.18
C VAL A 59 5.35 -4.23 -16.39
N ASP A 60 5.84 -3.36 -17.26
CA ASP A 60 7.27 -3.17 -17.53
C ASP A 60 8.05 -2.70 -16.28
N LEU A 61 7.37 -2.00 -15.36
CA LEU A 61 7.92 -1.62 -14.07
C LEU A 61 8.07 -2.81 -13.12
N GLY A 62 7.37 -3.92 -13.34
CA GLY A 62 7.28 -5.07 -12.44
C GLY A 62 6.18 -4.90 -11.36
N ALA A 63 5.24 -3.98 -11.56
CA ALA A 63 4.11 -3.84 -10.66
C ALA A 63 3.18 -5.06 -10.76
N THR A 64 2.68 -5.53 -9.62
CA THR A 64 1.73 -6.65 -9.53
C THR A 64 0.39 -6.24 -8.95
N TRP A 65 0.29 -5.03 -8.44
CA TRP A 65 -0.92 -4.46 -7.85
C TRP A 65 -1.13 -3.00 -8.22
N ILE A 66 -2.39 -2.63 -8.35
CA ILE A 66 -2.83 -1.23 -8.33
C ILE A 66 -3.84 -1.00 -7.21
N SER A 67 -3.87 0.20 -6.63
CA SER A 67 -4.99 0.63 -5.79
C SER A 67 -5.77 1.74 -6.49
N GLN A 68 -7.10 1.55 -6.60
CA GLN A 68 -8.02 2.53 -7.18
C GLN A 68 -8.74 3.28 -6.07
N THR A 69 -8.82 4.61 -6.20
CA THR A 69 -9.30 5.49 -5.13
C THR A 69 -10.53 6.29 -5.57
N PRO A 70 -11.75 5.70 -5.52
CA PRO A 70 -12.98 6.48 -5.69
C PRO A 70 -13.26 7.31 -4.44
N PHE A 71 -14.13 8.32 -4.58
CA PHE A 71 -14.44 9.24 -3.49
C PHE A 71 -15.90 9.17 -3.05
N GLY A 72 -16.11 9.25 -1.72
CA GLY A 72 -17.33 9.70 -1.09
C GLY A 72 -17.18 11.17 -0.70
N LEU A 73 -18.28 11.91 -0.61
CA LEU A 73 -18.27 13.33 -0.30
C LEU A 73 -19.00 13.60 1.02
N MET A 74 -18.33 14.35 1.91
CA MET A 74 -18.93 15.00 3.08
C MET A 74 -18.89 16.53 2.90
N ASN A 75 -19.89 17.26 3.34
CA ASN A 75 -19.88 18.72 3.28
C ASN A 75 -18.95 19.35 4.31
N GLY A 76 -18.78 18.72 5.47
CA GLY A 76 -17.89 19.15 6.54
C GLY A 76 -17.45 17.96 7.39
N HIS A 77 -16.51 18.16 8.28
CA HIS A 77 -15.98 17.11 9.16
C HIS A 77 -16.97 16.72 10.30
N THR A 78 -18.06 17.48 10.48
CA THR A 78 -19.17 17.20 11.41
C THR A 78 -20.47 16.83 10.69
N ASP A 79 -20.44 16.65 9.35
CA ASP A 79 -21.62 16.22 8.60
C ASP A 79 -21.75 14.68 8.69
N PRO A 80 -22.87 14.15 9.21
CA PRO A 80 -23.05 12.71 9.33
C PRO A 80 -23.37 12.01 8.00
N ASN A 81 -23.51 12.76 6.90
CA ASN A 81 -23.92 12.21 5.61
C ASN A 81 -22.73 12.07 4.66
N ILE A 82 -22.67 10.93 3.96
CA ILE A 82 -21.70 10.63 2.94
C ILE A 82 -22.43 10.39 1.62
N GLU A 83 -22.11 11.20 0.62
CA GLU A 83 -22.65 11.09 -0.73
C GLU A 83 -21.72 10.26 -1.61
N LEU A 84 -22.29 9.38 -2.42
CA LEU A 84 -21.56 8.67 -3.47
C LEU A 84 -21.27 9.61 -4.65
N MET A 85 -20.00 9.76 -5.05
CA MET A 85 -19.59 10.72 -6.09
C MET A 85 -19.62 10.16 -7.52
N ASN A 86 -20.32 9.06 -7.79
CA ASN A 86 -20.25 8.32 -9.04
C ASN A 86 -20.53 9.18 -10.30
N GLU A 87 -21.54 10.07 -10.26
CA GLU A 87 -21.92 10.89 -11.43
C GLU A 87 -21.07 12.17 -11.62
N ARG A 88 -20.35 12.60 -10.58
CA ARG A 88 -19.56 13.84 -10.57
C ARG A 88 -18.06 13.60 -10.52
N ALA A 89 -17.67 12.35 -10.47
CA ALA A 89 -16.28 11.92 -10.44
C ALA A 89 -15.67 11.92 -11.85
N TRP A 90 -14.35 11.92 -11.94
CA TRP A 90 -13.69 11.54 -13.18
C TRP A 90 -14.08 10.12 -13.56
N TRP A 91 -14.11 9.83 -14.85
CA TRP A 91 -14.56 8.51 -15.33
C TRP A 91 -13.89 7.34 -14.60
N GLY A 92 -12.58 7.40 -14.38
CA GLY A 92 -11.83 6.34 -13.72
C GLY A 92 -12.13 6.16 -12.24
N GLU A 93 -12.85 7.10 -11.61
CA GLU A 93 -13.31 7.01 -10.22
C GLU A 93 -14.79 6.58 -10.13
N THR A 94 -15.48 6.48 -11.28
CA THR A 94 -16.85 5.94 -11.36
C THR A 94 -16.83 4.42 -11.29
N ASP A 95 -17.96 3.81 -10.93
CA ASP A 95 -18.12 2.36 -10.93
C ASP A 95 -17.68 1.74 -12.27
N LYS A 96 -18.11 2.35 -13.40
CA LYS A 96 -17.74 1.89 -14.75
C LYS A 96 -16.22 1.92 -14.98
N GLY A 97 -15.59 3.02 -14.60
CA GLY A 97 -14.14 3.20 -14.77
C GLY A 97 -13.35 2.25 -13.88
N ILE A 98 -13.76 2.07 -12.63
CA ILE A 98 -13.16 1.14 -11.68
C ILE A 98 -13.22 -0.29 -12.23
N ILE A 99 -14.40 -0.74 -12.65
CA ILE A 99 -14.63 -2.09 -13.21
C ILE A 99 -13.78 -2.28 -14.46
N TYR A 100 -13.78 -1.31 -15.36
CA TYR A 100 -12.99 -1.38 -16.59
C TYR A 100 -11.49 -1.49 -16.28
N THR A 101 -10.97 -0.60 -15.42
CA THR A 101 -9.54 -0.58 -15.04
C THR A 101 -9.12 -1.88 -14.37
N ALA A 102 -9.91 -2.38 -13.40
CA ALA A 102 -9.63 -3.66 -12.74
C ALA A 102 -9.60 -4.84 -13.72
N ARG A 103 -10.53 -4.87 -14.68
CA ARG A 103 -10.57 -5.91 -15.72
C ARG A 103 -9.36 -5.85 -16.64
N GLU A 104 -8.96 -4.67 -17.12
CA GLU A 104 -7.79 -4.50 -17.98
C GLU A 104 -6.48 -4.83 -17.22
N ALA A 105 -6.36 -4.42 -15.96
CA ALA A 105 -5.26 -4.80 -15.09
C ALA A 105 -5.16 -6.33 -14.92
N LYS A 106 -6.29 -6.99 -14.65
CA LYS A 106 -6.36 -8.46 -14.49
C LYS A 106 -5.93 -9.23 -15.74
N LYS A 107 -6.24 -8.74 -16.95
CA LYS A 107 -5.77 -9.34 -18.21
C LYS A 107 -4.24 -9.37 -18.31
N LYS A 108 -3.57 -8.44 -17.65
CA LYS A 108 -2.10 -8.31 -17.60
C LYS A 108 -1.49 -8.93 -16.34
N GLY A 109 -2.27 -9.67 -15.54
CA GLY A 109 -1.81 -10.31 -14.30
C GLY A 109 -1.67 -9.36 -13.12
N ILE A 110 -2.17 -8.13 -13.20
CA ILE A 110 -2.14 -7.15 -12.13
C ILE A 110 -3.41 -7.24 -11.30
N LYS A 111 -3.26 -7.37 -9.99
CA LYS A 111 -4.34 -7.39 -9.01
C LYS A 111 -4.77 -5.97 -8.63
N THR A 112 -5.98 -5.84 -8.13
CA THR A 112 -6.54 -4.55 -7.71
C THR A 112 -6.91 -4.54 -6.24
N MET A 113 -6.53 -3.48 -5.54
CA MET A 113 -7.10 -3.08 -4.26
C MET A 113 -8.02 -1.89 -4.47
N LEU A 114 -9.30 -2.01 -4.11
CA LEU A 114 -10.20 -0.88 -4.08
C LEU A 114 -10.04 -0.13 -2.76
N LYS A 115 -9.73 1.17 -2.83
CA LYS A 115 -9.43 2.00 -1.65
C LYS A 115 -10.26 3.28 -1.65
N PRO A 116 -11.57 3.21 -1.32
CA PRO A 116 -12.45 4.37 -1.32
C PRO A 116 -12.03 5.39 -0.26
N HIS A 117 -12.01 6.67 -0.63
CA HIS A 117 -11.66 7.78 0.24
C HIS A 117 -12.85 8.69 0.50
N ILE A 118 -12.83 9.42 1.62
CA ILE A 118 -13.76 10.51 1.87
C ILE A 118 -13.08 11.84 1.52
N TRP A 119 -13.78 12.65 0.70
CA TRP A 119 -13.42 14.04 0.44
C TRP A 119 -14.32 14.96 1.25
N ILE A 120 -13.73 15.95 1.93
CA ILE A 120 -14.47 16.93 2.73
C ILE A 120 -14.47 18.26 1.97
N ARG A 121 -15.66 18.69 1.51
CA ARG A 121 -15.81 19.89 0.67
C ARG A 121 -15.41 21.18 1.41
N ASN A 122 -15.89 21.35 2.63
CA ASN A 122 -15.63 22.51 3.49
C ASN A 122 -14.76 22.12 4.68
N SER A 123 -13.52 21.69 4.40
CA SER A 123 -12.61 21.13 5.40
C SER A 123 -12.14 22.16 6.44
N LYS A 124 -12.12 23.46 6.11
CA LYS A 124 -11.62 24.55 6.98
C LYS A 124 -10.22 24.23 7.55
N GLY A 125 -9.35 23.64 6.74
CA GLY A 125 -8.00 23.23 7.15
C GLY A 125 -7.92 21.93 7.95
N LYS A 126 -9.03 21.24 8.17
CA LYS A 126 -9.10 19.93 8.83
C LYS A 126 -8.99 18.80 7.81
N TRP A 127 -8.61 17.64 8.28
CA TRP A 127 -8.45 16.43 7.48
C TRP A 127 -9.52 15.38 7.85
N ARG A 128 -9.58 14.28 7.13
CA ARG A 128 -10.52 13.18 7.45
C ARG A 128 -10.26 12.55 8.82
N SER A 129 -9.04 12.65 9.35
CA SER A 129 -8.72 12.26 10.73
C SER A 129 -9.48 13.06 11.80
N ASP A 130 -9.98 14.24 11.42
CA ASP A 130 -10.73 15.15 12.30
C ASP A 130 -12.24 14.96 12.22
N ILE A 131 -12.73 13.98 11.44
CA ILE A 131 -14.16 13.67 11.38
C ILE A 131 -14.66 13.32 12.78
N ALA A 132 -15.61 14.12 13.27
CA ALA A 132 -16.18 13.96 14.61
C ALA A 132 -17.60 14.52 14.64
N MET A 133 -18.50 13.76 15.23
CA MET A 133 -19.89 14.15 15.45
C MET A 133 -20.08 14.73 16.85
N GLU A 134 -21.10 15.56 17.04
CA GLU A 134 -21.36 16.28 18.28
C GLU A 134 -22.21 15.47 19.26
N SER A 135 -23.05 14.56 18.75
CA SER A 135 -23.92 13.69 19.56
C SER A 135 -23.79 12.21 19.21
N ASN A 136 -24.29 11.33 20.07
CA ASN A 136 -24.34 9.90 19.80
C ASN A 136 -25.25 9.56 18.61
N GLU A 137 -26.36 10.29 18.48
CA GLU A 137 -27.33 10.16 17.38
C GLU A 137 -26.68 10.47 16.04
N GLU A 138 -25.86 11.53 15.97
CA GLU A 138 -25.10 11.89 14.77
C GLU A 138 -24.00 10.87 14.48
N TRP A 139 -23.34 10.29 15.51
CA TRP A 139 -22.42 9.17 15.33
C TRP A 139 -23.13 7.95 14.75
N ASP A 140 -24.30 7.60 15.21
CA ASP A 140 -25.09 6.49 14.68
C ASP A 140 -25.46 6.77 13.21
N GLN A 141 -25.90 7.98 12.90
CA GLN A 141 -26.20 8.40 11.53
C GLN A 141 -24.96 8.34 10.62
N TRP A 142 -23.79 8.80 11.10
CA TRP A 142 -22.55 8.76 10.34
C TRP A 142 -22.15 7.32 10.02
N PHE A 143 -22.16 6.42 11.01
CA PHE A 143 -21.80 5.03 10.79
C PHE A 143 -22.80 4.29 9.89
N GLU A 144 -24.10 4.61 9.94
CA GLU A 144 -25.08 4.05 9.00
C GLU A 144 -24.84 4.57 7.57
N SER A 145 -24.56 5.86 7.42
CA SER A 145 -24.20 6.46 6.14
C SER A 145 -22.91 5.88 5.58
N TYR A 146 -21.87 5.75 6.43
CA TYR A 146 -20.60 5.13 6.09
C TYR A 146 -20.76 3.67 5.66
N LYS A 147 -21.48 2.90 6.45
CA LYS A 147 -21.77 1.48 6.16
C LYS A 147 -22.47 1.32 4.80
N LYS A 148 -23.49 2.13 4.53
CA LYS A 148 -24.18 2.11 3.23
C LYS A 148 -23.23 2.40 2.08
N TRP A 149 -22.38 3.40 2.22
CA TRP A 149 -21.39 3.81 1.23
C TRP A 149 -20.30 2.76 1.00
N ILE A 150 -19.69 2.21 2.05
CA ILE A 150 -18.62 1.21 1.88
C ILE A 150 -19.13 -0.14 1.40
N LEU A 151 -20.36 -0.52 1.76
CA LEU A 151 -21.02 -1.72 1.25
C LEU A 151 -21.34 -1.65 -0.24
N HIS A 152 -21.52 -0.44 -0.81
CA HIS A 152 -21.59 -0.28 -2.27
C HIS A 152 -20.30 -0.77 -2.92
N TYR A 153 -19.14 -0.32 -2.45
CA TYR A 153 -17.84 -0.73 -2.98
C TYR A 153 -17.48 -2.19 -2.66
N ALA A 154 -17.91 -2.69 -1.51
CA ALA A 154 -17.73 -4.10 -1.16
C ALA A 154 -18.47 -5.04 -2.13
N ARG A 155 -19.74 -4.72 -2.49
CA ARG A 155 -20.50 -5.47 -3.49
C ARG A 155 -19.91 -5.31 -4.90
N LEU A 156 -19.48 -4.12 -5.27
CA LEU A 156 -18.81 -3.86 -6.55
C LEU A 156 -17.52 -4.70 -6.66
N ALA A 157 -16.72 -4.75 -5.59
CA ALA A 157 -15.50 -5.53 -5.54
C ALA A 157 -15.78 -7.04 -5.67
N GLU A 158 -16.77 -7.58 -4.94
CA GLU A 158 -17.15 -9.00 -5.04
C GLU A 158 -17.63 -9.37 -6.43
N GLN A 159 -18.55 -8.58 -7.00
CA GLN A 159 -19.13 -8.84 -8.32
C GLN A 159 -18.11 -8.82 -9.45
N ASN A 160 -17.02 -8.08 -9.28
CA ASN A 160 -15.97 -7.92 -10.28
C ASN A 160 -14.66 -8.63 -9.90
N GLN A 161 -14.68 -9.43 -8.83
CA GLN A 161 -13.52 -10.23 -8.37
C GLN A 161 -12.27 -9.37 -8.15
N ILE A 162 -12.45 -8.18 -7.57
CA ILE A 162 -11.37 -7.34 -7.09
C ILE A 162 -10.79 -7.99 -5.83
N GLU A 163 -9.47 -8.10 -5.76
CA GLU A 163 -8.79 -8.99 -4.82
C GLU A 163 -8.76 -8.43 -3.38
N ALA A 164 -8.68 -7.10 -3.21
CA ALA A 164 -8.61 -6.48 -1.88
C ALA A 164 -9.48 -5.23 -1.78
N LEU A 165 -9.98 -4.95 -0.57
CA LEU A 165 -10.73 -3.75 -0.22
C LEU A 165 -10.10 -3.09 1.03
N CYS A 166 -9.66 -1.84 0.87
CA CYS A 166 -9.29 -0.98 2.00
C CYS A 166 -10.56 -0.28 2.50
N ILE A 167 -11.04 -0.71 3.67
CA ILE A 167 -12.35 -0.32 4.20
C ILE A 167 -12.43 1.09 4.76
N GLY A 168 -11.33 1.82 4.82
CA GLY A 168 -11.26 3.20 5.31
C GLY A 168 -9.84 3.72 5.33
N THR A 169 -9.69 5.04 5.43
CA THR A 169 -8.39 5.71 5.35
C THR A 169 -8.33 6.89 6.30
N GLU A 170 -7.39 6.86 7.26
CA GLU A 170 -7.04 7.98 8.14
C GLU A 170 -8.20 8.56 8.97
N PHE A 171 -9.05 7.74 9.55
CA PHE A 171 -10.17 8.18 10.40
C PHE A 171 -9.85 8.13 11.91
N ASP A 172 -8.71 8.68 12.35
CA ASP A 172 -8.15 8.55 13.71
C ASP A 172 -9.19 8.75 14.84
N ILE A 173 -10.04 9.79 14.76
CA ILE A 173 -11.02 10.03 15.80
C ILE A 173 -12.09 8.92 15.82
N THR A 174 -12.56 8.48 14.66
CA THR A 174 -13.63 7.49 14.57
C THR A 174 -13.14 6.11 15.02
N THR A 175 -11.93 5.71 14.60
CA THR A 175 -11.36 4.40 14.95
C THR A 175 -11.06 4.29 16.43
N ARG A 176 -10.61 5.36 17.03
CA ARG A 176 -10.25 5.43 18.44
C ARG A 176 -11.45 5.54 19.36
N ARG A 177 -12.50 6.29 18.97
CA ARG A 177 -13.69 6.51 19.78
C ARG A 177 -14.73 5.40 19.64
N HIS A 178 -14.83 4.78 18.47
CA HIS A 178 -15.90 3.85 18.14
C HIS A 178 -15.40 2.54 17.50
N PRO A 179 -14.45 1.82 18.12
CA PRO A 179 -13.92 0.58 17.55
C PRO A 179 -15.00 -0.49 17.35
N ASP A 180 -16.00 -0.57 18.23
CA ASP A 180 -17.08 -1.56 18.12
C ASP A 180 -17.99 -1.29 16.91
N LYS A 181 -18.22 -0.03 16.57
CA LYS A 181 -18.95 0.33 15.36
C LYS A 181 -18.17 -0.05 14.11
N TRP A 182 -16.83 0.10 14.12
CA TRP A 182 -15.96 -0.38 13.05
C TRP A 182 -16.03 -1.89 12.89
N ARG A 183 -15.99 -2.66 14.00
CA ARG A 183 -16.17 -4.12 13.95
C ARG A 183 -17.52 -4.51 13.35
N THR A 184 -18.57 -3.75 13.65
CA THR A 184 -19.90 -3.94 13.04
C THR A 184 -19.85 -3.70 11.52
N VAL A 185 -19.19 -2.64 11.07
CA VAL A 185 -19.01 -2.34 9.63
C VAL A 185 -18.23 -3.46 8.94
N ILE A 186 -17.13 -3.94 9.55
CA ILE A 186 -16.32 -5.04 9.03
C ILE A 186 -17.15 -6.32 8.90
N ALA A 187 -17.92 -6.65 9.92
CA ALA A 187 -18.80 -7.84 9.89
C ALA A 187 -19.85 -7.76 8.78
N GLU A 188 -20.42 -6.59 8.51
CA GLU A 188 -21.35 -6.40 7.40
C GLU A 188 -20.66 -6.50 6.02
N ILE A 189 -19.42 -5.97 5.90
CA ILE A 189 -18.63 -6.13 4.68
C ILE A 189 -18.34 -7.61 4.41
N ARG A 190 -17.93 -8.38 5.43
CA ARG A 190 -17.63 -9.84 5.31
C ARG A 190 -18.84 -10.68 4.86
N LYS A 191 -20.08 -10.21 5.06
CA LYS A 191 -21.27 -10.90 4.53
C LYS A 191 -21.37 -10.84 3.01
N VAL A 192 -20.84 -9.77 2.41
CA VAL A 192 -21.02 -9.46 0.97
C VAL A 192 -19.73 -9.50 0.15
N TYR A 193 -18.55 -9.55 0.81
CA TYR A 193 -17.24 -9.56 0.16
C TYR A 193 -16.32 -10.60 0.79
N LYS A 194 -15.67 -11.41 -0.05
CA LYS A 194 -14.82 -12.55 0.35
C LYS A 194 -13.33 -12.32 0.15
N GLY A 195 -12.96 -11.26 -0.57
CA GLY A 195 -11.55 -10.89 -0.76
C GLY A 195 -10.89 -10.33 0.51
N ASP A 196 -9.63 -9.95 0.38
CA ASP A 196 -8.82 -9.45 1.48
C ASP A 196 -9.29 -8.06 1.95
N LEU A 197 -9.32 -7.85 3.26
CA LEU A 197 -9.66 -6.57 3.88
C LEU A 197 -8.45 -5.96 4.57
N THR A 198 -8.31 -4.66 4.42
CA THR A 198 -7.39 -3.82 5.20
C THR A 198 -8.04 -2.48 5.54
N TYR A 199 -7.37 -1.70 6.39
CA TYR A 199 -7.68 -0.33 6.72
C TYR A 199 -6.40 0.51 6.61
N GLY A 200 -6.43 1.68 5.99
CA GLY A 200 -5.27 2.55 5.81
C GLY A 200 -5.09 3.53 6.96
N ALA A 201 -4.48 3.10 8.05
CA ALA A 201 -4.24 3.96 9.22
C ALA A 201 -3.16 5.00 8.97
N ASN A 202 -3.31 6.19 9.54
CA ASN A 202 -2.31 7.24 9.48
C ASN A 202 -1.00 6.81 10.17
N TRP A 203 0.15 7.19 9.60
CA TRP A 203 1.50 6.95 10.17
C TRP A 203 1.67 7.55 11.56
N TYR A 204 0.93 8.61 11.87
CA TYR A 204 0.99 9.28 13.15
C TYR A 204 0.01 8.66 14.13
N ARG A 205 0.50 7.86 15.07
CA ARG A 205 -0.26 7.26 16.18
C ARG A 205 -1.37 6.28 15.79
N GLU A 206 -2.20 6.56 14.79
CA GLU A 206 -3.42 5.80 14.50
C GLU A 206 -3.13 4.31 14.27
N TYR A 207 -2.10 3.96 13.47
CA TYR A 207 -1.77 2.56 13.19
C TYR A 207 -1.46 1.74 14.46
N GLU A 208 -0.99 2.38 15.54
CA GLU A 208 -0.70 1.74 16.83
C GLU A 208 -1.96 1.61 17.71
N THR A 209 -2.98 2.45 17.49
CA THR A 209 -4.17 2.57 18.34
C THR A 209 -5.41 1.88 17.79
N VAL A 210 -5.47 1.58 16.51
CA VAL A 210 -6.54 0.75 15.91
C VAL A 210 -6.56 -0.61 16.61
N SER A 211 -7.74 -1.00 17.10
CA SER A 211 -7.91 -2.22 17.92
C SER A 211 -8.63 -3.36 17.19
N PHE A 212 -9.06 -3.16 15.94
CA PHE A 212 -9.76 -4.16 15.13
C PHE A 212 -8.89 -4.78 14.02
N TRP A 213 -7.55 -4.73 14.14
CA TRP A 213 -6.65 -5.38 13.18
C TRP A 213 -6.86 -6.89 13.07
N ASP A 214 -7.31 -7.52 14.15
CA ASP A 214 -7.65 -8.95 14.20
C ASP A 214 -8.81 -9.34 13.26
N ASP A 215 -9.73 -8.41 12.96
CA ASP A 215 -10.86 -8.63 12.02
C ASP A 215 -10.45 -8.46 10.53
N LEU A 216 -9.25 -7.96 10.29
CA LEU A 216 -8.72 -7.68 8.95
C LEU A 216 -7.67 -8.71 8.53
N ASP A 217 -7.36 -8.77 7.23
CA ASP A 217 -6.35 -9.68 6.69
C ASP A 217 -4.94 -9.09 6.79
N PHE A 218 -4.83 -7.75 6.63
CA PHE A 218 -3.58 -7.01 6.71
C PHE A 218 -3.71 -5.77 7.59
N ILE A 219 -2.62 -5.39 8.23
CA ILE A 219 -2.46 -4.07 8.86
C ILE A 219 -2.04 -3.09 7.77
N GLY A 220 -2.87 -2.12 7.46
CA GLY A 220 -2.59 -1.10 6.44
C GLY A 220 -2.09 0.21 7.06
N VAL A 221 -1.04 0.78 6.50
CA VAL A 221 -0.45 2.04 6.98
C VAL A 221 -0.27 3.02 5.83
N GLN A 222 -0.74 4.26 6.01
CA GLN A 222 -0.37 5.41 5.19
C GLN A 222 1.00 5.90 5.67
N ALA A 223 2.08 5.42 5.01
CA ALA A 223 3.41 5.37 5.59
C ALA A 223 4.26 6.64 5.35
N TYR A 224 3.69 7.81 5.54
CA TYR A 224 4.38 9.09 5.38
C TYR A 224 5.23 9.46 6.62
N PHE A 225 6.05 8.54 7.10
CA PHE A 225 6.92 8.75 8.26
C PHE A 225 7.97 9.83 8.00
N PRO A 226 8.10 10.85 8.88
CA PRO A 226 9.23 11.78 8.81
C PRO A 226 10.53 11.03 9.16
N LEU A 227 11.54 11.17 8.31
CA LEU A 227 12.79 10.42 8.46
C LEU A 227 13.93 11.28 8.99
N VAL A 228 13.99 12.56 8.60
CA VAL A 228 15.08 13.46 8.92
C VAL A 228 14.54 14.87 9.25
N LYS A 229 15.42 15.76 9.67
CA LYS A 229 15.10 17.17 9.90
C LYS A 229 15.87 18.10 8.96
N GLU A 230 16.83 17.56 8.23
CA GLU A 230 17.72 18.29 7.34
C GLU A 230 17.33 18.06 5.87
N ASN A 231 17.50 19.08 5.05
CA ASN A 231 17.40 18.97 3.59
C ASN A 231 18.55 18.10 3.03
N VAL A 232 18.32 17.50 1.89
CA VAL A 232 19.32 16.67 1.16
C VAL A 232 19.99 15.63 2.08
N PRO A 233 19.21 14.73 2.69
CA PRO A 233 19.75 13.75 3.62
C PRO A 233 20.65 12.72 2.92
N SER A 234 21.62 12.18 3.64
CA SER A 234 22.36 11.02 3.16
C SER A 234 21.49 9.74 3.23
N LYS A 235 21.74 8.79 2.32
CA LYS A 235 21.05 7.49 2.36
C LYS A 235 21.25 6.77 3.71
N ALA A 236 22.44 6.87 4.31
CA ALA A 236 22.71 6.29 5.62
C ALA A 236 21.83 6.88 6.73
N ALA A 237 21.58 8.19 6.70
CA ALA A 237 20.68 8.85 7.67
C ALA A 237 19.22 8.36 7.50
N LEU A 238 18.75 8.21 6.27
CA LEU A 238 17.42 7.68 5.95
C LEU A 238 17.24 6.24 6.43
N ILE A 239 18.21 5.35 6.14
CA ILE A 239 18.20 3.95 6.60
C ILE A 239 18.20 3.87 8.13
N LYS A 240 19.04 4.67 8.79
CA LYS A 240 19.07 4.74 10.26
C LYS A 240 17.71 5.14 10.83
N SER A 241 17.04 6.10 10.22
CA SER A 241 15.72 6.55 10.65
C SER A 241 14.65 5.47 10.45
N TRP A 242 14.66 4.77 9.33
CA TRP A 242 13.77 3.62 9.09
C TRP A 242 13.92 2.55 10.17
N GLY A 243 15.11 2.35 10.73
CA GLY A 243 15.34 1.40 11.81
C GLY A 243 14.45 1.59 13.04
N LYS A 244 14.04 2.83 13.35
CA LYS A 244 13.09 3.13 14.43
C LYS A 244 11.67 2.68 14.05
N HIS A 245 11.19 3.09 12.88
CA HIS A 245 9.85 2.76 12.39
C HIS A 245 9.69 1.25 12.16
N LYS A 246 10.71 0.60 11.62
CA LYS A 246 10.80 -0.85 11.44
C LYS A 246 10.51 -1.61 12.73
N ARG A 247 11.09 -1.19 13.88
CA ARG A 247 10.85 -1.84 15.17
C ARG A 247 9.39 -1.72 15.65
N SER A 248 8.77 -0.53 15.52
CA SER A 248 7.37 -0.33 15.87
C SER A 248 6.43 -1.15 14.99
N LEU A 249 6.66 -1.14 13.68
CA LEU A 249 5.86 -1.89 12.70
C LEU A 249 5.97 -3.40 12.94
N LYS A 250 7.19 -3.92 13.13
CA LYS A 250 7.40 -5.34 13.44
C LYS A 250 6.66 -5.77 14.70
N LYS A 251 6.79 -4.98 15.79
CA LYS A 251 6.07 -5.25 17.04
C LYS A 251 4.56 -5.28 16.87
N LEU A 252 4.02 -4.39 16.02
CA LEU A 252 2.59 -4.35 15.71
C LEU A 252 2.15 -5.59 14.93
N SER A 253 2.92 -5.99 13.92
CA SER A 253 2.69 -7.21 13.14
C SER A 253 2.68 -8.45 14.04
N GLU A 254 3.69 -8.58 14.92
CA GLU A 254 3.78 -9.67 15.89
C GLU A 254 2.62 -9.69 16.89
N LYS A 255 2.16 -8.51 17.35
CA LYS A 255 1.03 -8.39 18.30
C LYS A 255 -0.27 -8.95 17.75
N TYR A 256 -0.55 -8.73 16.45
CA TYR A 256 -1.81 -9.14 15.83
C TYR A 256 -1.66 -10.38 14.94
N ASP A 257 -0.45 -10.91 14.79
CA ASP A 257 -0.12 -12.00 13.85
C ASP A 257 -0.62 -11.68 12.43
N LYS A 258 -0.38 -10.45 11.98
CA LYS A 258 -0.79 -9.95 10.66
C LYS A 258 0.38 -9.29 9.96
N LYS A 259 0.50 -9.54 8.65
CA LYS A 259 1.46 -8.80 7.82
C LYS A 259 1.01 -7.36 7.61
N ILE A 260 1.98 -6.49 7.35
CA ILE A 260 1.76 -5.07 7.11
C ILE A 260 1.85 -4.77 5.62
N ILE A 261 0.93 -3.94 5.12
CA ILE A 261 1.03 -3.29 3.82
C ILE A 261 1.10 -1.77 4.01
N PHE A 262 1.97 -1.11 3.26
CA PHE A 262 1.88 0.34 3.15
C PHE A 262 0.87 0.67 2.07
N THR A 263 -0.34 1.01 2.49
CA THR A 263 -1.46 1.35 1.58
C THR A 263 -1.22 2.65 0.82
N GLU A 264 -0.30 3.47 1.32
CA GLU A 264 0.36 4.57 0.61
C GLU A 264 1.76 4.79 1.18
N ILE A 265 2.70 5.09 0.31
CA ILE A 265 3.99 5.69 0.62
C ILE A 265 4.47 6.50 -0.57
N GLY A 266 4.99 7.69 -0.33
CA GLY A 266 5.49 8.54 -1.40
C GLY A 266 6.36 9.68 -0.89
N TYR A 267 7.25 10.13 -1.76
CA TYR A 267 8.15 11.26 -1.52
C TYR A 267 8.02 12.25 -2.65
N LYS A 268 8.04 13.54 -2.33
CA LYS A 268 8.10 14.61 -3.32
C LYS A 268 9.49 14.65 -3.96
N ASN A 269 9.60 15.16 -5.17
CA ASN A 269 10.89 15.45 -5.78
C ASN A 269 11.47 16.80 -5.30
N THR A 270 11.69 16.90 -3.98
CA THR A 270 12.21 18.11 -3.32
C THR A 270 13.34 17.76 -2.35
N GLU A 271 14.20 18.72 -2.02
CA GLU A 271 15.28 18.53 -1.06
C GLU A 271 14.77 18.15 0.35
N ASP A 272 13.57 18.61 0.72
CA ASP A 272 12.89 18.35 2.00
C ASP A 272 11.98 17.12 1.98
N ALA A 273 12.02 16.28 0.95
CA ALA A 273 11.08 15.18 0.73
C ALA A 273 10.91 14.22 1.92
N ALA A 274 11.95 14.07 2.75
CA ALA A 274 11.96 13.17 3.90
C ALA A 274 11.65 13.87 5.24
N ILE A 275 11.44 15.19 5.27
CA ILE A 275 11.15 15.97 6.50
C ILE A 275 9.66 15.84 6.82
N GLU A 276 8.80 16.28 5.91
CA GLU A 276 7.35 16.20 6.00
C GLU A 276 6.78 15.56 4.72
N PRO A 277 6.95 14.24 4.56
CA PRO A 277 6.58 13.55 3.32
C PRO A 277 5.08 13.65 2.99
N TRP A 278 4.20 13.93 3.97
CA TRP A 278 2.76 14.12 3.76
C TRP A 278 2.36 15.48 3.19
N THR A 279 3.26 16.48 3.19
CA THR A 279 2.92 17.85 2.75
C THR A 279 2.64 17.89 1.26
N TRP A 280 1.46 18.37 0.88
CA TRP A 280 1.07 18.48 -0.50
C TRP A 280 1.84 19.58 -1.24
N PRO A 281 2.20 19.39 -2.54
CA PRO A 281 2.95 20.36 -3.32
C PRO A 281 2.34 21.77 -3.37
N GLN A 282 1.00 21.90 -3.33
CA GLN A 282 0.33 23.19 -3.30
C GLN A 282 0.47 23.95 -1.98
N ASN A 283 0.85 23.27 -0.90
CA ASN A 283 1.05 23.86 0.41
C ASN A 283 2.51 24.28 0.66
N LEU A 284 3.40 23.93 -0.27
CA LEU A 284 4.79 24.36 -0.20
C LEU A 284 4.92 25.81 -0.65
N ASP A 285 5.86 26.53 -0.07
CA ASP A 285 6.23 27.84 -0.60
C ASP A 285 6.84 27.68 -2.01
N GLY A 286 6.80 28.75 -2.80
CA GLY A 286 7.30 28.69 -4.17
C GLY A 286 8.82 28.54 -4.28
N ASN A 287 9.55 28.51 -3.15
CA ASN A 287 11.00 28.50 -3.05
C ASN A 287 11.56 27.11 -2.68
N THR A 288 10.69 26.10 -2.43
CA THR A 288 11.16 24.74 -2.12
C THR A 288 11.99 24.17 -3.26
N PRO A 289 13.29 23.86 -3.06
CA PRO A 289 14.14 23.38 -4.12
C PRO A 289 13.72 21.99 -4.63
N ILE A 290 13.75 21.79 -5.94
CA ILE A 290 13.52 20.49 -6.58
C ILE A 290 14.78 19.64 -6.45
N SER A 291 14.60 18.37 -6.12
CA SER A 291 15.66 17.35 -6.04
C SER A 291 15.10 15.95 -6.34
N ASP A 292 15.18 15.54 -7.61
CA ASP A 292 14.85 14.18 -8.02
C ASP A 292 15.79 13.17 -7.35
N ALA A 293 17.06 13.56 -7.11
CA ALA A 293 18.04 12.74 -6.39
C ALA A 293 17.61 12.46 -4.94
N THR A 294 17.03 13.43 -4.23
CA THR A 294 16.52 13.21 -2.87
C THR A 294 15.33 12.25 -2.89
N GLN A 295 14.40 12.41 -3.84
CA GLN A 295 13.30 11.46 -4.02
C GLN A 295 13.81 10.03 -4.26
N MET A 296 14.76 9.87 -5.18
CA MET A 296 15.40 8.58 -5.48
C MET A 296 16.03 7.96 -4.23
N LEU A 297 16.84 8.72 -3.48
CA LEU A 297 17.47 8.24 -2.25
C LEU A 297 16.45 7.81 -1.18
N CYS A 298 15.32 8.49 -1.07
CA CYS A 298 14.24 8.12 -0.15
C CYS A 298 13.67 6.74 -0.51
N TYR A 299 13.43 6.46 -1.80
CA TYR A 299 12.96 5.14 -2.24
C TYR A 299 14.04 4.07 -2.08
N GLU A 300 15.30 4.33 -2.41
CA GLU A 300 16.38 3.37 -2.16
C GLU A 300 16.46 2.98 -0.68
N ALA A 301 16.45 3.98 0.23
CA ALA A 301 16.50 3.73 1.66
C ALA A 301 15.26 2.96 2.17
N LEU A 302 14.08 3.22 1.62
CA LEU A 302 12.85 2.50 1.92
C LEU A 302 13.01 1.00 1.61
N PHE A 303 13.35 0.69 0.36
CA PHE A 303 13.48 -0.69 -0.09
C PHE A 303 14.61 -1.43 0.64
N GLU A 304 15.80 -0.83 0.75
CA GLU A 304 16.93 -1.43 1.47
C GLU A 304 16.61 -1.71 2.94
N SER A 305 15.77 -0.89 3.56
CA SER A 305 15.43 -1.05 4.99
C SER A 305 14.34 -2.09 5.25
N LEU A 306 13.37 -2.24 4.35
CA LEU A 306 12.12 -2.93 4.67
C LEU A 306 11.76 -4.08 3.71
N TRP A 307 12.26 -4.08 2.46
CA TRP A 307 11.76 -5.00 1.43
C TRP A 307 11.90 -6.48 1.79
N HIS A 308 12.96 -6.84 2.49
CA HIS A 308 13.24 -8.23 2.88
C HIS A 308 12.61 -8.64 4.22
N GLU A 309 11.86 -7.75 4.87
CA GLU A 309 11.19 -8.09 6.12
C GLU A 309 10.02 -9.05 5.88
N SER A 310 9.99 -10.16 6.62
CA SER A 310 8.96 -11.20 6.47
C SER A 310 7.55 -10.73 6.86
N TRP A 311 7.47 -9.78 7.79
CA TRP A 311 6.23 -9.18 8.24
C TRP A 311 5.65 -8.13 7.27
N LEU A 312 6.43 -7.66 6.30
CA LEU A 312 5.95 -6.73 5.27
C LEU A 312 5.42 -7.51 4.07
N GLU A 313 4.16 -7.21 3.66
CA GLU A 313 3.57 -7.79 2.45
C GLU A 313 3.84 -6.96 1.21
N GLY A 314 3.98 -5.65 1.32
CA GLY A 314 4.35 -4.79 0.20
C GLY A 314 4.03 -3.32 0.36
N PHE A 315 4.23 -2.57 -0.71
CA PHE A 315 4.03 -1.12 -0.77
C PHE A 315 3.08 -0.75 -1.91
N PHE A 316 2.26 0.30 -1.69
CA PHE A 316 1.54 1.01 -2.74
C PHE A 316 2.12 2.41 -2.86
N ILE A 317 2.88 2.63 -3.92
CA ILE A 317 3.61 3.89 -4.15
C ILE A 317 2.64 5.00 -4.55
N TRP A 318 2.65 6.07 -3.80
CA TRP A 318 1.86 7.28 -4.04
C TRP A 318 2.61 8.26 -4.91
N LYS A 319 2.19 8.55 -6.16
CA LYS A 319 1.12 7.94 -6.92
C LYS A 319 1.55 7.76 -8.38
N TRP A 320 0.79 6.96 -9.12
CA TRP A 320 1.05 6.69 -10.53
C TRP A 320 -0.12 7.17 -11.38
N PHE A 321 0.17 8.05 -12.34
CA PHE A 321 -0.85 8.55 -13.26
C PHE A 321 -0.96 7.63 -14.47
N HIS A 322 -2.20 7.38 -14.94
CA HIS A 322 -2.37 6.87 -16.27
C HIS A 322 -1.79 7.91 -17.24
N THR A 323 -0.98 7.49 -18.15
CA THR A 323 -0.45 8.34 -19.21
C THR A 323 -0.93 7.80 -20.54
N SER A 324 -1.40 8.69 -21.41
CA SER A 324 -1.68 8.34 -22.80
C SER A 324 -0.40 8.29 -23.65
N TYR A 325 0.76 8.51 -23.03
CA TYR A 325 2.04 8.60 -23.70
C TYR A 325 2.94 7.42 -23.32
N LYS A 326 3.63 6.85 -24.29
CA LYS A 326 4.71 5.91 -24.03
C LYS A 326 5.86 6.64 -23.33
N TYR A 327 6.61 5.92 -22.49
CA TYR A 327 7.77 6.47 -21.76
C TYR A 327 8.81 7.11 -22.69
N GLU A 328 8.94 6.59 -23.91
CA GLU A 328 9.83 7.12 -24.96
C GLU A 328 9.47 8.54 -25.40
N ASP A 329 8.20 8.94 -25.28
CA ASP A 329 7.71 10.29 -25.63
C ASP A 329 7.65 11.23 -24.41
N PHE A 330 8.16 10.76 -23.25
CA PHE A 330 8.01 11.45 -21.97
C PHE A 330 8.69 12.83 -21.96
N ASP A 331 9.90 12.94 -22.49
CA ASP A 331 10.65 14.20 -22.53
C ASP A 331 9.93 15.24 -23.40
N GLU A 332 9.36 14.82 -24.53
CA GLU A 332 8.56 15.69 -25.40
C GLU A 332 7.27 16.14 -24.69
N TYR A 333 6.54 15.20 -24.07
CA TYR A 333 5.34 15.52 -23.30
C TYR A 333 5.64 16.45 -22.13
N HIS A 334 6.72 16.21 -21.39
CA HIS A 334 7.14 17.04 -20.26
C HIS A 334 7.48 18.46 -20.73
N THR A 335 8.17 18.57 -21.83
CA THR A 335 8.54 19.84 -22.46
C THR A 335 7.30 20.61 -22.92
N GLU A 336 6.39 19.98 -23.62
CA GLU A 336 5.12 20.58 -24.05
C GLU A 336 4.22 20.97 -22.88
N ARG A 337 4.14 20.14 -21.82
CA ARG A 337 3.41 20.45 -20.59
C ARG A 337 4.01 21.66 -19.87
N GLN A 338 5.33 21.73 -19.77
CA GLN A 338 6.01 22.89 -19.19
C GLN A 338 5.77 24.15 -20.01
N LYS A 339 5.80 24.05 -21.34
CA LYS A 339 5.51 25.16 -22.25
C LYS A 339 4.08 25.68 -22.06
N ARG A 340 3.08 24.79 -22.05
CA ARG A 340 1.68 25.14 -21.76
C ARG A 340 1.50 25.77 -20.38
N ARG A 341 2.20 25.27 -19.35
CA ARG A 341 2.18 25.86 -18.01
C ARG A 341 2.79 27.25 -17.96
N LYS A 342 3.90 27.48 -18.68
CA LYS A 342 4.54 28.81 -18.83
C LYS A 342 3.59 29.80 -19.50
N GLU A 343 2.95 29.41 -20.58
CA GLU A 343 1.97 30.23 -21.29
C GLU A 343 0.76 30.55 -20.43
N TRP A 344 0.25 29.57 -19.70
CA TRP A 344 -0.88 29.75 -18.79
C TRP A 344 -0.54 30.67 -17.61
N ALA A 345 0.65 30.51 -17.01
CA ALA A 345 1.14 31.37 -15.93
C ALA A 345 1.29 32.80 -16.42
N LYS A 346 1.89 33.00 -17.62
CA LYS A 346 2.02 34.31 -18.27
C LYS A 346 0.66 34.95 -18.55
N LYS A 347 -0.30 34.18 -19.09
CA LYS A 347 -1.67 34.66 -19.39
C LYS A 347 -2.42 35.12 -18.13
N ARG A 348 -2.11 34.56 -16.96
CA ARG A 348 -2.74 34.89 -15.67
C ARG A 348 -1.91 35.81 -14.79
N GLY A 349 -0.76 36.30 -15.26
CA GLY A 349 0.15 37.16 -14.48
C GLY A 349 0.63 36.50 -13.18
N ARG A 350 0.73 35.16 -13.13
CA ARG A 350 1.18 34.42 -11.96
C ARG A 350 2.56 33.82 -12.21
N PRO A 351 3.46 33.79 -11.20
CA PRO A 351 4.73 33.09 -11.32
C PRO A 351 4.49 31.60 -11.62
N MET A 352 5.35 31.02 -12.46
CA MET A 352 5.33 29.60 -12.71
C MET A 352 5.81 28.87 -11.45
N ARG A 353 4.94 28.07 -10.84
CA ARG A 353 5.33 27.23 -9.70
C ARG A 353 6.21 26.06 -10.19
N PRO A 354 7.22 25.65 -9.41
CA PRO A 354 8.02 24.48 -9.70
C PRO A 354 7.16 23.24 -9.95
N SER A 355 7.65 22.33 -10.76
CA SER A 355 6.99 21.04 -11.00
C SER A 355 7.34 20.07 -9.89
N ILE A 356 6.64 20.17 -8.77
CA ILE A 356 6.79 19.27 -7.64
C ILE A 356 5.77 18.14 -7.75
N TYR A 357 6.24 16.90 -7.68
CA TYR A 357 5.42 15.71 -7.80
C TYR A 357 5.72 14.70 -6.70
N PHE A 358 4.72 13.92 -6.34
CA PHE A 358 4.92 12.66 -5.61
C PHE A 358 5.26 11.51 -6.55
N SER A 359 4.77 11.56 -7.79
CA SER A 359 4.94 10.44 -8.71
C SER A 359 6.42 10.22 -9.05
N PRO A 360 6.97 9.02 -8.80
CA PRO A 360 8.31 8.66 -9.25
C PRO A 360 8.38 8.36 -10.76
N GLN A 361 7.25 8.33 -11.43
CA GLN A 361 7.07 8.01 -12.85
C GLN A 361 7.94 8.89 -13.75
N TYR A 362 8.29 10.08 -13.28
CA TYR A 362 8.94 11.14 -14.05
C TYR A 362 10.34 11.48 -13.55
N THR A 363 10.95 10.65 -12.73
CA THR A 363 12.26 10.86 -12.13
C THR A 363 13.04 9.55 -12.11
N ASP A 364 14.34 9.60 -11.83
CA ASP A 364 15.21 8.42 -11.69
C ASP A 364 14.72 7.44 -10.59
N ALA A 365 13.83 7.89 -9.70
CA ALA A 365 13.18 7.02 -8.73
C ALA A 365 12.34 5.90 -9.38
N ARG A 366 11.90 6.07 -10.65
CA ARG A 366 11.27 5.00 -11.43
C ARG A 366 12.18 3.78 -11.60
N GLU A 367 13.46 4.01 -11.88
CA GLU A 367 14.42 2.92 -12.05
C GLU A 367 14.72 2.19 -10.73
N VAL A 368 14.66 2.90 -9.59
CA VAL A 368 14.73 2.26 -8.27
C VAL A 368 13.54 1.32 -8.07
N LEU A 369 12.33 1.77 -8.35
CA LEU A 369 11.14 0.91 -8.26
C LEU A 369 11.27 -0.31 -9.17
N LYS A 370 11.63 -0.10 -10.44
CA LYS A 370 11.79 -1.18 -11.42
C LYS A 370 12.79 -2.23 -10.93
N LYS A 371 13.96 -1.78 -10.47
CA LYS A 371 14.99 -2.67 -9.91
C LYS A 371 14.41 -3.56 -8.80
N TRP A 372 13.71 -2.98 -7.82
CA TRP A 372 13.21 -3.72 -6.66
C TRP A 372 11.98 -4.57 -6.97
N TYR A 373 11.13 -4.13 -7.88
CA TYR A 373 9.93 -4.87 -8.28
C TYR A 373 10.23 -6.04 -9.22
N THR A 374 11.37 -6.00 -9.95
CA THR A 374 11.80 -7.08 -10.85
C THR A 374 12.90 -7.98 -10.26
N THR A 375 13.43 -7.65 -9.06
CA THR A 375 14.39 -8.53 -8.36
C THR A 375 13.63 -9.57 -7.54
N GLU A 376 13.93 -10.85 -7.75
CA GLU A 376 13.37 -12.02 -7.04
C GLU A 376 13.76 -12.07 -5.55
#